data_b1152e212f024aaf2240513c2e74f7ca
#
_entry.id   b1152e212f024aaf2240513c2e74f7ca
#
_cell.length_a   1.000
_cell.length_b   1.000
_cell.length_c   1.000
_cell.angle_alpha   90.00
_cell.angle_beta   90.00
_cell.angle_gamma   90.00
#
_symmetry.space_group_name_H-M   'P 1'
#
loop_
_entity.id
_entity.type
_entity.pdbx_description
1 polymer ?
#
loop_
_entity_poly.entity_id
_entity_poly.type
_entity_poly.pdbx_seq_one_letter_code
_entity_poly.pdbx_strand_id
1 'polypeptide(L)'
;YAAAEKPLSVDDIQLGLVEISQRSGAPAAKEAADGDTGMPALRTRRTDLHGRTPNQVAYLRDITTHDITFGIGPAGTGKTYLAVACAVDALERDAVKRIVLVRPAVEAGERLGFLPGDLAQKVDPYLRPLYDALYDLMGFDKVAKLFERTTIEVAPLAYMRGRTLNHSFIILD
;
A
#
# COMPACT_ATOMS: atom_id res chain seq x y z
N TYR A 1 -34.15 -9.71 -14.02
CA TYR A 1 -33.44 -9.36 -12.77
C TYR A 1 -32.42 -8.28 -13.16
N ALA A 2 -32.70 -7.01 -12.85
CA ALA A 2 -31.77 -5.89 -13.05
C ALA A 2 -30.74 -5.94 -11.90
N ALA A 3 -29.47 -6.17 -12.23
CA ALA A 3 -28.38 -5.94 -11.30
C ALA A 3 -28.36 -4.44 -10.99
N ALA A 4 -28.38 -4.07 -9.71
CA ALA A 4 -28.27 -2.68 -9.28
C ALA A 4 -26.86 -2.19 -9.65
N GLU A 5 -26.74 -1.46 -10.74
CA GLU A 5 -25.49 -0.80 -11.14
C GLU A 5 -25.15 0.25 -10.09
N LYS A 6 -24.09 0.01 -9.33
CA LYS A 6 -23.54 1.01 -8.42
C LYS A 6 -23.04 2.18 -9.28
N PRO A 7 -23.44 3.43 -9.00
CA PRO A 7 -22.96 4.57 -9.79
C PRO A 7 -21.42 4.67 -9.69
N LEU A 8 -20.77 4.81 -10.85
CA LEU A 8 -19.31 5.00 -10.94
C LEU A 8 -18.94 6.32 -10.27
N SER A 9 -17.98 6.28 -9.36
CA SER A 9 -17.38 7.49 -8.79
C SER A 9 -16.41 8.14 -9.77
N VAL A 10 -16.10 9.41 -9.58
CA VAL A 10 -15.09 10.12 -10.39
C VAL A 10 -13.72 9.43 -10.27
N ASP A 11 -13.41 8.89 -9.09
CA ASP A 11 -12.17 8.14 -8.83
C ASP A 11 -12.13 6.83 -9.63
N ASP A 12 -13.26 6.12 -9.75
CA ASP A 12 -13.35 4.88 -10.53
C ASP A 12 -13.12 5.17 -12.03
N ILE A 13 -13.62 6.31 -12.51
CA ILE A 13 -13.42 6.76 -13.91
C ILE A 13 -11.95 7.13 -14.14
N GLN A 14 -11.34 7.90 -13.24
CA GLN A 14 -9.94 8.29 -13.36
C GLN A 14 -9.02 7.07 -13.33
N LEU A 15 -9.27 6.12 -12.44
CA LEU A 15 -8.51 4.88 -12.34
C LEU A 15 -8.62 4.06 -13.64
N GLY A 16 -9.83 3.92 -14.18
CA GLY A 16 -10.09 3.22 -15.44
C GLY A 16 -9.40 3.89 -16.63
N LEU A 17 -9.38 5.22 -16.70
CA LEU A 17 -8.67 5.96 -17.74
C LEU A 17 -7.15 5.76 -17.68
N VAL A 18 -6.57 5.74 -16.50
CA VAL A 18 -5.14 5.44 -16.30
C VAL A 18 -4.82 4.02 -16.78
N GLU A 19 -5.64 3.03 -16.46
CA GLU A 19 -5.44 1.66 -16.92
C GLU A 19 -5.58 1.50 -18.44
N ILE A 20 -6.59 2.15 -19.06
CA ILE A 20 -6.80 2.10 -20.50
C ILE A 20 -5.63 2.75 -21.26
N SER A 21 -5.10 3.87 -20.77
CA SER A 21 -3.97 4.55 -21.41
C SER A 21 -2.70 3.69 -21.45
N GLN A 22 -2.58 2.71 -20.55
CA GLN A 22 -1.42 1.79 -20.48
C GLN A 22 -1.61 0.51 -21.29
N ARG A 23 -2.84 0.11 -21.57
CA ARG A 23 -3.13 -1.07 -22.40
C ARG A 23 -2.71 -0.92 -23.88
N SER A 24 -2.43 0.28 -24.32
CA SER A 24 -1.99 0.52 -25.72
C SER A 24 -0.63 -0.04 -26.07
N GLY A 25 0.07 -0.72 -25.18
CA GLY A 25 1.43 -1.23 -25.35
C GLY A 25 1.72 -2.67 -24.89
N ALA A 26 0.74 -3.42 -24.36
CA ALA A 26 0.97 -4.79 -23.90
C ALA A 26 -0.10 -5.77 -24.38
N PRO A 27 0.25 -7.04 -24.75
CA PRO A 27 -0.73 -8.03 -25.20
C PRO A 27 -1.71 -8.38 -24.07
N ALA A 28 -2.99 -8.44 -24.42
CA ALA A 28 -4.11 -8.70 -23.55
C ALA A 28 -3.96 -10.03 -22.78
N ALA A 29 -3.83 -9.94 -21.45
CA ALA A 29 -4.17 -11.05 -20.58
C ALA A 29 -5.71 -11.11 -20.46
N LYS A 30 -6.26 -12.27 -20.77
CA LYS A 30 -7.70 -12.54 -20.86
C LYS A 30 -8.40 -12.26 -19.53
N GLU A 31 -9.57 -11.69 -19.68
CA GLU A 31 -10.61 -11.37 -18.73
C GLU A 31 -10.91 -12.49 -17.74
N ALA A 32 -11.00 -12.12 -16.45
CA ALA A 32 -11.84 -12.79 -15.49
C ALA A 32 -12.90 -11.77 -15.03
N ALA A 33 -13.97 -11.67 -15.79
CA ALA A 33 -15.21 -11.09 -15.32
C ALA A 33 -15.98 -12.22 -14.63
N ASP A 34 -15.94 -12.26 -13.30
CA ASP A 34 -17.04 -12.83 -12.53
C ASP A 34 -17.02 -12.28 -11.10
N GLY A 35 -18.17 -11.82 -10.67
CA GLY A 35 -18.38 -10.99 -9.48
C GLY A 35 -18.39 -11.72 -8.15
N ASP A 36 -17.45 -12.62 -7.91
CA ASP A 36 -17.04 -13.07 -6.58
C ASP A 36 -15.53 -13.32 -6.61
N THR A 37 -14.76 -12.31 -6.23
CA THR A 37 -13.29 -12.36 -6.33
C THR A 37 -12.64 -13.32 -5.33
N GLY A 38 -13.41 -14.04 -4.52
CA GLY A 38 -12.90 -15.04 -3.58
C GLY A 38 -11.86 -14.51 -2.58
N MET A 39 -11.60 -13.20 -2.58
CA MET A 39 -10.68 -12.59 -1.65
C MET A 39 -11.36 -12.36 -0.30
N PRO A 40 -10.77 -12.84 0.80
CA PRO A 40 -11.27 -12.52 2.13
C PRO A 40 -11.19 -10.99 2.33
N ALA A 41 -12.28 -10.40 2.84
CA ALA A 41 -12.31 -8.98 3.19
C ALA A 41 -11.14 -8.64 4.12
N LEU A 42 -10.41 -7.57 3.80
CA LEU A 42 -9.30 -7.09 4.62
C LEU A 42 -9.80 -6.57 5.96
N ARG A 43 -9.15 -6.95 7.05
CA ARG A 43 -9.44 -6.46 8.41
C ARG A 43 -8.83 -5.09 8.63
N THR A 44 -9.51 -4.08 8.14
CA THR A 44 -9.15 -2.66 8.33
C THR A 44 -10.34 -1.90 8.89
N ARG A 45 -10.13 -0.67 9.35
CA ARG A 45 -11.22 0.22 9.75
C ARG A 45 -12.19 0.49 8.58
N ARG A 46 -11.69 0.44 7.35
CA ARG A 46 -12.50 0.57 6.13
C ARG A 46 -13.00 -0.79 5.70
N THR A 47 -14.22 -1.10 6.06
CA THR A 47 -14.87 -2.39 5.76
C THR A 47 -15.22 -2.57 4.26
N ASP A 48 -15.20 -1.48 3.49
CA ASP A 48 -15.49 -1.43 2.06
C ASP A 48 -14.24 -1.57 1.17
N LEU A 49 -13.05 -1.79 1.79
CA LEU A 49 -11.80 -1.83 1.06
C LEU A 49 -11.66 -3.12 0.25
N HIS A 50 -11.61 -2.97 -1.05
CA HIS A 50 -11.40 -4.03 -2.03
C HIS A 50 -10.67 -3.50 -3.26
N GLY A 51 -10.13 -4.38 -4.08
CA GLY A 51 -9.57 -4.01 -5.38
C GLY A 51 -10.68 -3.53 -6.32
N ARG A 52 -10.58 -2.30 -6.82
CA ARG A 52 -11.56 -1.69 -7.73
C ARG A 52 -11.33 -2.07 -9.18
N THR A 53 -10.12 -2.48 -9.51
CA THR A 53 -9.71 -2.89 -10.86
C THR A 53 -9.13 -4.30 -10.83
N PRO A 54 -9.14 -5.03 -11.96
CA PRO A 54 -8.54 -6.36 -12.04
C PRO A 54 -7.07 -6.39 -11.60
N ASN A 55 -6.29 -5.35 -11.92
CA ASN A 55 -4.90 -5.25 -11.52
C ASN A 55 -4.74 -5.06 -10.01
N GLN A 56 -5.61 -4.27 -9.38
CA GLN A 56 -5.62 -4.12 -7.92
C GLN A 56 -6.02 -5.41 -7.22
N VAL A 57 -7.00 -6.14 -7.75
CA VAL A 57 -7.41 -7.45 -7.22
C VAL A 57 -6.25 -8.45 -7.31
N ALA A 58 -5.58 -8.53 -8.46
CA ALA A 58 -4.41 -9.37 -8.64
C ALA A 58 -3.28 -8.99 -7.66
N TYR A 59 -3.00 -7.69 -7.52
CA TYR A 59 -1.99 -7.18 -6.60
C TYR A 59 -2.27 -7.54 -5.13
N LEU A 60 -3.52 -7.35 -4.66
CA LEU A 60 -3.93 -7.74 -3.31
C LEU A 60 -3.77 -9.25 -3.09
N ARG A 61 -4.18 -10.07 -4.07
CA ARG A 61 -4.01 -11.52 -4.02
C ARG A 61 -2.53 -11.90 -3.95
N ASP A 62 -1.69 -11.29 -4.78
CA ASP A 62 -0.27 -11.61 -4.84
C ASP A 62 0.44 -11.25 -3.52
N ILE A 63 0.10 -10.10 -2.91
CA ILE A 63 0.62 -9.73 -1.58
C ILE A 63 0.22 -10.75 -0.51
N THR A 64 -1.00 -11.27 -0.56
CA THR A 64 -1.50 -12.17 0.50
C THR A 64 -1.07 -13.62 0.32
N THR A 65 -0.58 -13.99 -0.85
CA THR A 65 -0.24 -15.39 -1.20
C THR A 65 1.25 -15.62 -1.44
N HIS A 66 2.07 -14.58 -1.55
CA HIS A 66 3.50 -14.68 -1.81
C HIS A 66 4.32 -13.98 -0.73
N ASP A 67 5.52 -14.48 -0.46
CA ASP A 67 6.45 -13.90 0.50
C ASP A 67 7.05 -12.57 0.01
N ILE A 68 7.18 -12.39 -1.31
CA ILE A 68 7.71 -11.17 -1.94
C ILE A 68 6.82 -10.81 -3.13
N THR A 69 6.37 -9.56 -3.16
CA THR A 69 5.54 -9.01 -4.26
C THR A 69 6.11 -7.69 -4.73
N PHE A 70 6.21 -7.50 -6.05
CA PHE A 70 6.63 -6.25 -6.67
C PHE A 70 5.43 -5.53 -7.27
N GLY A 71 5.09 -4.35 -6.73
CA GLY A 71 4.05 -3.49 -7.26
C GLY A 71 4.61 -2.50 -8.28
N ILE A 72 4.55 -2.80 -9.57
CA ILE A 72 5.05 -1.95 -10.66
C ILE A 72 3.87 -1.30 -11.36
N GLY A 73 3.92 0.01 -11.52
CA GLY A 73 2.87 0.77 -12.21
C GLY A 73 2.97 2.27 -11.93
N PRO A 74 2.17 3.10 -12.62
CA PRO A 74 2.24 4.55 -12.49
C PRO A 74 1.78 5.05 -11.12
N ALA A 75 2.09 6.31 -10.85
CA ALA A 75 1.61 7.00 -9.65
C ALA A 75 0.07 7.08 -9.63
N GLY A 76 -0.52 7.15 -8.44
CA GLY A 76 -1.97 7.31 -8.27
C GLY A 76 -2.81 6.03 -8.45
N THR A 77 -2.21 4.87 -8.74
CA THR A 77 -2.94 3.59 -8.90
C THR A 77 -3.21 2.85 -7.58
N GLY A 78 -2.86 3.43 -6.44
CA GLY A 78 -3.16 2.89 -5.12
C GLY A 78 -2.17 1.84 -4.59
N LYS A 79 -1.00 1.63 -5.23
CA LYS A 79 -0.03 0.59 -4.82
C LYS A 79 0.34 0.66 -3.35
N THR A 80 0.83 1.82 -2.91
CA THR A 80 1.26 2.03 -1.52
C THR A 80 0.10 1.84 -0.55
N TYR A 81 -1.06 2.43 -0.84
CA TYR A 81 -2.25 2.33 0.02
C TYR A 81 -2.73 0.89 0.18
N LEU A 82 -2.81 0.12 -0.91
CA LEU A 82 -3.23 -1.28 -0.88
C LEU A 82 -2.21 -2.17 -0.17
N ALA A 83 -0.91 -1.92 -0.34
CA ALA A 83 0.13 -2.63 0.40
C ALA A 83 0.03 -2.37 1.91
N VAL A 84 -0.19 -1.11 2.33
CA VAL A 84 -0.42 -0.77 3.74
C VAL A 84 -1.68 -1.43 4.26
N ALA A 85 -2.75 -1.53 3.48
CA ALA A 85 -3.97 -2.22 3.86
C ALA A 85 -3.75 -3.73 4.12
N CYS A 86 -2.96 -4.39 3.27
CA CYS A 86 -2.58 -5.79 3.50
C CYS A 86 -1.70 -5.95 4.75
N ALA A 87 -0.79 -5.02 5.02
CA ALA A 87 0.04 -5.04 6.21
C ALA A 87 -0.79 -4.88 7.50
N VAL A 88 -1.77 -3.96 7.46
CA VAL A 88 -2.73 -3.77 8.56
C VAL A 88 -3.55 -5.03 8.78
N ASP A 89 -4.10 -5.64 7.73
CA ASP A 89 -4.84 -6.91 7.82
C ASP A 89 -3.99 -8.04 8.42
N ALA A 90 -2.74 -8.17 7.98
CA ALA A 90 -1.82 -9.18 8.51
C ALA A 90 -1.51 -8.96 10.00
N LEU A 91 -1.37 -7.71 10.44
CA LEU A 91 -1.18 -7.37 11.85
C LEU A 91 -2.45 -7.64 12.68
N GLU A 92 -3.64 -7.27 12.17
CA GLU A 92 -4.92 -7.53 12.85
C GLU A 92 -5.29 -9.01 12.96
N ARG A 93 -4.73 -9.84 12.09
CA ARG A 93 -4.86 -11.31 12.13
C ARG A 93 -3.78 -11.99 12.96
N ASP A 94 -2.85 -11.24 13.57
CA ASP A 94 -1.65 -11.78 14.24
C ASP A 94 -0.75 -12.64 13.33
N ALA A 95 -0.87 -12.51 12.01
CA ALA A 95 0.01 -13.18 11.05
C ALA A 95 1.44 -12.63 11.12
N VAL A 96 1.57 -11.35 11.46
CA VAL A 96 2.84 -10.70 11.73
C VAL A 96 2.81 -9.97 13.07
N LYS A 97 3.98 -9.69 13.64
CA LYS A 97 4.12 -9.00 14.94
C LYS A 97 4.38 -7.51 14.79
N ARG A 98 4.81 -7.08 13.62
CA ARG A 98 5.11 -5.67 13.34
C ARG A 98 5.03 -5.34 11.85
N ILE A 99 4.86 -4.06 11.57
CA ILE A 99 4.91 -3.47 10.23
C ILE A 99 6.14 -2.58 10.15
N VAL A 100 6.95 -2.75 9.12
CA VAL A 100 8.12 -1.91 8.85
C VAL A 100 7.93 -1.23 7.50
N LEU A 101 7.76 0.08 7.52
CA LEU A 101 7.60 0.91 6.34
C LEU A 101 8.96 1.52 6.00
N VAL A 102 9.46 1.22 4.83
CA VAL A 102 10.79 1.63 4.39
C VAL A 102 10.67 2.48 3.14
N ARG A 103 11.34 3.61 3.13
CA ARG A 103 11.43 4.46 1.94
C ARG A 103 12.85 4.96 1.74
N PRO A 104 13.34 5.07 0.49
CA PRO A 104 14.58 5.78 0.22
C PRO A 104 14.51 7.21 0.76
N ALA A 105 15.58 7.67 1.40
CA ALA A 105 15.63 9.02 1.97
C ALA A 105 15.68 10.15 0.92
N VAL A 106 15.86 9.79 -0.36
CA VAL A 106 15.93 10.71 -1.50
C VAL A 106 15.25 10.09 -2.71
N GLU A 107 14.56 10.90 -3.49
CA GLU A 107 14.13 10.51 -4.83
C GLU A 107 15.34 10.47 -5.77
N ALA A 108 15.23 9.68 -6.84
CA ALA A 108 16.32 9.53 -7.80
C ALA A 108 16.70 10.88 -8.42
N GLY A 109 17.91 11.35 -8.13
CA GLY A 109 18.45 12.64 -8.61
C GLY A 109 18.46 13.77 -7.59
N GLU A 110 17.82 13.64 -6.44
CA GLU A 110 17.87 14.67 -5.39
C GLU A 110 19.08 14.46 -4.45
N ARG A 111 19.71 15.58 -4.05
CA ARG A 111 20.79 15.58 -3.06
C ARG A 111 20.24 15.99 -1.70
N LEU A 112 20.35 15.13 -0.70
CA LEU A 112 19.96 15.40 0.71
C LEU A 112 20.53 16.70 1.30
N GLY A 113 21.56 17.26 0.72
CA GLY A 113 22.21 18.47 1.19
C GLY A 113 21.40 19.77 1.07
N PHE A 114 20.30 19.77 0.30
CA PHE A 114 19.52 20.99 0.03
C PHE A 114 18.40 21.26 1.04
N LEU A 115 17.98 20.28 1.83
CA LEU A 115 16.92 20.49 2.83
C LEU A 115 17.55 20.85 4.20
N PRO A 116 17.05 21.91 4.88
CA PRO A 116 17.50 22.24 6.24
C PRO A 116 17.00 21.19 7.24
N GLY A 117 17.78 20.93 8.28
CA GLY A 117 17.43 20.00 9.36
C GLY A 117 18.29 18.74 9.41
N ASP A 118 18.07 17.93 10.43
CA ASP A 118 18.69 16.61 10.55
C ASP A 118 18.08 15.61 9.54
N LEU A 119 18.65 14.41 9.47
CA LEU A 119 18.24 13.41 8.50
C LEU A 119 16.77 12.97 8.70
N ALA A 120 16.30 12.90 9.94
CA ALA A 120 14.93 12.53 10.26
C ALA A 120 13.92 13.58 9.75
N GLN A 121 14.20 14.88 9.99
CA GLN A 121 13.38 15.98 9.51
C GLN A 121 13.34 16.07 7.98
N LYS A 122 14.44 15.69 7.31
CA LYS A 122 14.53 15.72 5.84
C LYS A 122 13.71 14.59 5.18
N VAL A 123 13.52 13.49 5.87
CA VAL A 123 12.81 12.30 5.35
C VAL A 123 11.30 12.37 5.64
N ASP A 124 10.87 13.11 6.67
CA ASP A 124 9.48 13.17 7.11
C ASP A 124 8.47 13.52 5.99
N PRO A 125 8.71 14.50 5.10
CA PRO A 125 7.78 14.80 4.01
C PRO A 125 7.51 13.61 3.07
N TYR A 126 8.50 12.77 2.84
CA TYR A 126 8.41 11.59 1.96
C TYR A 126 7.65 10.43 2.60
N LEU A 127 7.51 10.44 3.93
CA LEU A 127 6.82 9.41 4.69
C LEU A 127 5.33 9.71 4.89
N ARG A 128 4.87 10.93 4.62
CA ARG A 128 3.47 11.34 4.80
C ARG A 128 2.45 10.43 4.15
N PRO A 129 2.61 9.96 2.90
CA PRO A 129 1.63 9.06 2.29
C PRO A 129 1.44 7.75 3.06
N LEU A 130 2.50 7.25 3.71
CA LEU A 130 2.44 6.05 4.54
C LEU A 130 1.69 6.32 5.86
N TYR A 131 1.94 7.46 6.50
CA TYR A 131 1.20 7.87 7.71
C TYR A 131 -0.28 8.09 7.40
N ASP A 132 -0.61 8.79 6.31
CA ASP A 132 -1.98 9.06 5.90
C ASP A 132 -2.76 7.76 5.67
N ALA A 133 -2.14 6.78 4.99
CA ALA A 133 -2.73 5.47 4.81
C ALA A 133 -2.97 4.73 6.13
N LEU A 134 -2.00 4.74 7.06
CA LEU A 134 -2.16 4.13 8.38
C LEU A 134 -3.29 4.77 9.18
N TYR A 135 -3.37 6.10 9.21
CA TYR A 135 -4.42 6.82 9.95
C TYR A 135 -5.82 6.55 9.36
N ASP A 136 -5.95 6.49 8.04
CA ASP A 136 -7.21 6.14 7.38
C ASP A 136 -7.65 4.70 7.71
N LEU A 137 -6.71 3.75 7.68
CA LEU A 137 -6.98 2.32 7.81
C LEU A 137 -7.13 1.83 9.26
N MET A 138 -6.51 2.50 10.24
CA MET A 138 -6.50 2.06 11.64
C MET A 138 -7.05 3.10 12.62
N GLY A 139 -7.07 4.38 12.24
CA GLY A 139 -7.37 5.53 13.10
C GLY A 139 -6.15 6.03 13.88
N PHE A 140 -6.18 7.33 14.20
CA PHE A 140 -5.05 8.04 14.79
C PHE A 140 -4.59 7.45 16.14
N ASP A 141 -5.51 7.25 17.09
CA ASP A 141 -5.17 6.79 18.44
C ASP A 141 -4.53 5.39 18.46
N LYS A 142 -4.97 4.51 17.56
CA LYS A 142 -4.42 3.16 17.45
C LYS A 142 -3.03 3.20 16.86
N VAL A 143 -2.85 3.96 15.78
CA VAL A 143 -1.55 4.14 15.13
C VAL A 143 -0.53 4.74 16.10
N ALA A 144 -0.88 5.78 16.87
CA ALA A 144 0.00 6.38 17.86
C ALA A 144 0.51 5.35 18.89
N LYS A 145 -0.40 4.54 19.45
CA LYS A 145 -0.04 3.47 20.40
C LYS A 145 0.87 2.39 19.79
N LEU A 146 0.67 2.08 18.50
CA LEU A 146 1.48 1.08 17.80
C LEU A 146 2.89 1.60 17.49
N PHE A 147 3.04 2.90 17.23
CA PHE A 147 4.34 3.56 17.13
C PHE A 147 5.08 3.56 18.47
N GLU A 148 4.41 3.93 19.58
CA GLU A 148 4.99 3.91 20.92
C GLU A 148 5.53 2.51 21.31
N ARG A 149 4.84 1.46 20.86
CA ARG A 149 5.22 0.06 21.11
C ARG A 149 6.23 -0.50 20.09
N THR A 150 6.66 0.31 19.13
CA THR A 150 7.49 -0.14 17.99
C THR A 150 6.88 -1.31 17.19
N THR A 151 5.56 -1.48 17.29
CA THR A 151 4.82 -2.43 16.44
C THR A 151 4.71 -1.92 15.01
N ILE A 152 4.64 -0.60 14.82
CA ILE A 152 4.79 0.05 13.52
C ILE A 152 6.07 0.88 13.57
N GLU A 153 6.91 0.73 12.57
CA GLU A 153 8.14 1.49 12.39
C GLU A 153 8.17 2.06 10.97
N VAL A 154 8.54 3.31 10.86
CA VAL A 154 8.84 3.95 9.56
C VAL A 154 10.30 4.37 9.58
N ALA A 155 11.06 3.93 8.58
CA ALA A 155 12.50 4.15 8.57
C ALA A 155 13.05 4.35 7.15
N PRO A 156 14.08 5.19 7.01
CA PRO A 156 14.83 5.29 5.77
C PRO A 156 15.52 3.97 5.41
N LEU A 157 15.59 3.66 4.12
CA LEU A 157 16.26 2.45 3.62
C LEU A 157 17.71 2.35 4.11
N ALA A 158 18.41 3.48 4.23
CA ALA A 158 19.79 3.53 4.71
C ALA A 158 19.97 2.92 6.14
N TYR A 159 18.93 2.93 6.97
CA TYR A 159 18.96 2.40 8.34
C TYR A 159 18.57 0.91 8.42
N MET A 160 18.25 0.28 7.28
CA MET A 160 17.89 -1.14 7.25
C MET A 160 19.08 -2.08 7.20
N ARG A 161 20.29 -1.58 6.89
CA ARG A 161 21.49 -2.38 6.76
C ARG A 161 21.82 -3.16 8.04
N GLY A 162 22.01 -4.47 7.92
CA GLY A 162 22.38 -5.35 9.03
C GLY A 162 21.25 -5.67 10.02
N ARG A 163 20.02 -5.26 9.74
CA ARG A 163 18.87 -5.54 10.60
C ARG A 163 18.25 -6.90 10.27
N THR A 164 17.78 -7.58 11.30
CA THR A 164 16.99 -8.80 11.21
C THR A 164 15.53 -8.45 11.53
N LEU A 165 14.64 -8.61 10.56
CA LEU A 165 13.25 -8.17 10.64
C LEU A 165 12.29 -9.37 10.75
N ASN A 166 12.42 -10.16 11.83
CA ASN A 166 11.59 -11.33 12.06
C ASN A 166 10.13 -10.97 12.29
N HIS A 167 9.22 -11.82 11.80
CA HIS A 167 7.76 -11.68 11.97
C HIS A 167 7.23 -10.31 11.57
N SER A 168 7.77 -9.75 10.50
CA SER A 168 7.46 -8.40 10.04
C SER A 168 6.80 -8.44 8.66
N PHE A 169 5.81 -7.58 8.47
CA PHE A 169 5.37 -7.17 7.15
C PHE A 169 6.19 -5.94 6.74
N ILE A 170 6.94 -6.05 5.65
CA ILE A 170 7.86 -5.01 5.21
C ILE A 170 7.34 -4.40 3.92
N ILE A 171 7.19 -3.08 3.87
CA ILE A 171 6.88 -2.34 2.65
C ILE A 171 8.07 -1.45 2.33
N LEU A 172 8.65 -1.66 1.15
CA LEU A 172 9.65 -0.78 0.55
C LEU A 172 8.98 0.02 -0.57
N ASP A 173 8.67 1.29 -0.29
CA ASP A 173 7.95 2.20 -1.18
C ASP A 173 8.88 3.27 -1.79
#